data_12f9eaa18c3b671fbb1285b3f41b3d35
#
_entry.id   12f9eaa18c3b671fbb1285b3f41b3d35
#
_cell.length_a   1.000
_cell.length_b   1.000
_cell.length_c   1.000
_cell.angle_alpha   90.00
_cell.angle_beta   90.00
_cell.angle_gamma   90.00
#
_symmetry.space_group_name_H-M   'P 1'
#
loop_
_entity.id
_entity.type
_entity.pdbx_description
1 polymer ?
#
loop_
_entity_poly.entity_id
_entity_poly.type
_entity_poly.pdbx_seq_one_letter_code
_entity_poly.pdbx_strand_id
1 'polypeptide(L)'
;MRVRVPVVRHSTLRRRALRRRVLWTGGELLVTVGVVLLLLVVHQLWWTNWQAQHNADREVRALEREWGAPGTPGPAGPSEGAEGAEGTERAETEAGDGDGSAGSRERERRAGSTDTPAAPRWSRAYAVLTIPRLGLRVPVAEGVGKRDVLNKGYVGHYKGSQQPGQAGNFAVAGHRNTHGEPFRYINRLRPGDTVRVETASAVFTYAVDRTLPRTSARDGGVIDPVPRSTVRPSYGYSQPGYYITLTTCTPEYTSTYRLVVWGKLRSMKPR
;
A
#
# COMPACT_ATOMS: atom_id res chain seq x y z
N MET A 1 -53.50 68.38 -35.81
CA MET A 1 -52.99 67.33 -34.83
C MET A 1 -52.27 66.26 -35.64
N ARG A 2 -50.91 66.18 -35.55
CA ARG A 2 -50.13 65.12 -36.25
C ARG A 2 -49.77 63.99 -35.18
N VAL A 3 -50.41 62.86 -35.33
CA VAL A 3 -50.13 61.67 -34.51
C VAL A 3 -48.77 61.08 -34.92
N ARG A 4 -47.74 61.17 -34.07
CA ARG A 4 -46.47 60.48 -34.27
C ARG A 4 -46.59 59.01 -33.85
N VAL A 5 -46.64 58.12 -34.82
CA VAL A 5 -46.58 56.67 -34.58
C VAL A 5 -45.14 56.29 -34.24
N PRO A 6 -44.84 55.68 -33.08
CA PRO A 6 -43.48 55.28 -32.74
C PRO A 6 -43.06 54.09 -33.63
N VAL A 7 -42.04 54.30 -34.47
CA VAL A 7 -41.44 53.21 -35.29
C VAL A 7 -40.57 52.33 -34.37
N VAL A 8 -41.11 51.21 -33.95
CA VAL A 8 -40.33 50.20 -33.20
C VAL A 8 -39.38 49.54 -34.20
N ARG A 9 -38.06 49.78 -34.04
CA ARG A 9 -37.04 49.15 -34.88
C ARG A 9 -36.98 47.63 -34.57
N HIS A 10 -37.49 46.80 -35.42
CA HIS A 10 -37.51 45.33 -35.35
C HIS A 10 -36.11 44.71 -35.17
N SER A 11 -35.04 45.43 -35.55
CA SER A 11 -33.65 45.01 -35.38
C SER A 11 -33.21 44.88 -33.90
N THR A 12 -33.76 45.69 -33.01
CA THR A 12 -33.42 45.62 -31.57
C THR A 12 -34.05 44.46 -30.85
N LEU A 13 -35.25 44.08 -31.25
CA LEU A 13 -35.96 42.90 -30.72
C LEU A 13 -35.29 41.57 -31.15
N ARG A 14 -34.87 41.49 -32.41
CA ARG A 14 -34.13 40.34 -32.91
C ARG A 14 -32.78 40.16 -32.20
N ARG A 15 -32.03 41.23 -31.98
CA ARG A 15 -30.76 41.20 -31.25
C ARG A 15 -30.92 40.81 -29.77
N ARG A 16 -31.97 41.27 -29.12
CA ARG A 16 -32.29 40.85 -27.72
C ARG A 16 -32.69 39.37 -27.63
N ALA A 17 -33.50 38.86 -28.56
CA ALA A 17 -33.90 37.46 -28.66
C ALA A 17 -32.68 36.56 -28.93
N LEU A 18 -31.78 36.97 -29.83
CA LEU A 18 -30.52 36.24 -30.10
C LEU A 18 -29.62 36.17 -28.89
N ARG A 19 -29.38 37.29 -28.23
CA ARG A 19 -28.56 37.34 -26.98
C ARG A 19 -29.16 36.46 -25.88
N ARG A 20 -30.49 36.47 -25.73
CA ARG A 20 -31.17 35.63 -24.74
C ARG A 20 -31.04 34.13 -25.08
N ARG A 21 -31.14 33.72 -26.35
CA ARG A 21 -30.88 32.34 -26.79
C ARG A 21 -29.41 31.94 -26.53
N VAL A 22 -28.45 32.80 -26.94
CA VAL A 22 -27.03 32.51 -26.73
C VAL A 22 -26.68 32.39 -25.24
N LEU A 23 -27.26 33.23 -24.39
CA LEU A 23 -27.04 33.15 -22.93
C LEU A 23 -27.69 31.88 -22.36
N TRP A 24 -28.86 31.48 -22.84
CA TRP A 24 -29.55 30.29 -22.37
C TRP A 24 -28.82 29.02 -22.80
N THR A 25 -28.47 28.89 -24.07
CA THR A 25 -27.71 27.74 -24.58
C THR A 25 -26.30 27.67 -24.01
N GLY A 26 -25.65 28.82 -23.84
CA GLY A 26 -24.34 28.90 -23.18
C GLY A 26 -24.39 28.47 -21.70
N GLY A 27 -25.44 28.90 -20.98
CA GLY A 27 -25.67 28.47 -19.60
C GLY A 27 -25.95 26.96 -19.48
N GLU A 28 -26.78 26.43 -20.36
CA GLU A 28 -27.09 25.00 -20.41
C GLU A 28 -25.85 24.15 -20.72
N LEU A 29 -25.04 24.57 -21.69
CA LEU A 29 -23.78 23.91 -22.02
C LEU A 29 -22.82 23.90 -20.83
N LEU A 30 -22.68 25.04 -20.13
CA LEU A 30 -21.79 25.19 -19.00
C LEU A 30 -22.21 24.29 -17.82
N VAL A 31 -23.50 24.21 -17.53
CA VAL A 31 -24.06 23.31 -16.52
C VAL A 31 -23.82 21.86 -16.90
N THR A 32 -24.08 21.49 -18.17
CA THR A 32 -23.88 20.12 -18.66
C THR A 32 -22.40 19.69 -18.54
N VAL A 33 -21.47 20.56 -18.99
CA VAL A 33 -20.02 20.32 -18.86
C VAL A 33 -19.64 20.19 -17.39
N GLY A 34 -20.15 21.07 -16.52
CA GLY A 34 -19.90 21.02 -15.08
C GLY A 34 -20.36 19.71 -14.44
N VAL A 35 -21.55 19.25 -14.78
CA VAL A 35 -22.10 17.96 -14.31
C VAL A 35 -21.26 16.78 -14.82
N VAL A 36 -20.87 16.77 -16.09
CA VAL A 36 -20.04 15.71 -16.68
C VAL A 36 -18.67 15.65 -15.98
N LEU A 37 -18.03 16.80 -15.77
CA LEU A 37 -16.75 16.86 -15.05
C LEU A 37 -16.88 16.37 -13.61
N LEU A 38 -17.95 16.74 -12.90
CA LEU A 38 -18.22 16.29 -11.55
C LEU A 38 -18.41 14.76 -11.51
N LEU A 39 -19.21 14.21 -12.42
CA LEU A 39 -19.42 12.75 -12.54
C LEU A 39 -18.11 12.03 -12.86
N LEU A 40 -17.27 12.61 -13.72
CA LEU A 40 -15.97 12.04 -14.05
C LEU A 40 -15.04 12.00 -12.83
N VAL A 41 -15.00 13.07 -12.04
CA VAL A 41 -14.22 13.11 -10.78
C VAL A 41 -14.72 12.06 -9.79
N VAL A 42 -16.03 11.98 -9.57
CA VAL A 42 -16.64 10.96 -8.68
C VAL A 42 -16.30 9.55 -9.18
N HIS A 43 -16.45 9.30 -10.48
CA HIS A 43 -16.10 8.02 -11.09
C HIS A 43 -14.63 7.67 -10.90
N GLN A 44 -13.70 8.62 -11.10
CA GLN A 44 -12.27 8.40 -10.92
C GLN A 44 -11.92 8.05 -9.48
N LEU A 45 -12.50 8.74 -8.50
CA LEU A 45 -12.27 8.45 -7.07
C LEU A 45 -12.80 7.07 -6.69
N TRP A 46 -14.00 6.72 -7.15
CA TRP A 46 -14.60 5.41 -6.88
C TRP A 46 -13.83 4.28 -7.55
N TRP A 47 -13.45 4.46 -8.83
CA TRP A 47 -12.69 3.49 -9.61
C TRP A 47 -11.32 3.17 -9.02
N THR A 48 -10.57 4.20 -8.61
CA THR A 48 -9.24 4.03 -7.99
C THR A 48 -9.32 3.24 -6.69
N ASN A 49 -10.33 3.50 -5.89
CA ASN A 49 -10.53 2.82 -4.62
C ASN A 49 -10.92 1.35 -4.82
N TRP A 50 -11.86 1.09 -5.73
CA TRP A 50 -12.30 -0.25 -6.10
C TRP A 50 -11.15 -1.09 -6.69
N GLN A 51 -10.36 -0.50 -7.60
CA GLN A 51 -9.23 -1.18 -8.22
C GLN A 51 -8.16 -1.57 -7.18
N ALA A 52 -7.85 -0.69 -6.24
CA ALA A 52 -6.88 -0.96 -5.18
C ALA A 52 -7.35 -2.11 -4.27
N GLN A 53 -8.63 -2.15 -3.90
CA GLN A 53 -9.20 -3.26 -3.12
C GLN A 53 -9.09 -4.59 -3.87
N HIS A 54 -9.47 -4.63 -5.14
CA HIS A 54 -9.38 -5.85 -5.94
C HIS A 54 -7.94 -6.32 -6.19
N ASN A 55 -6.99 -5.39 -6.29
CA ASN A 55 -5.57 -5.73 -6.36
C ASN A 55 -5.10 -6.36 -5.05
N ALA A 56 -5.46 -5.77 -3.92
CA ALA A 56 -5.13 -6.29 -2.59
C ALA A 56 -5.72 -7.71 -2.38
N ASP A 57 -7.00 -7.92 -2.73
CA ASP A 57 -7.64 -9.24 -2.62
C ASP A 57 -6.99 -10.31 -3.51
N ARG A 58 -6.56 -9.92 -4.72
CA ARG A 58 -5.84 -10.86 -5.61
C ARG A 58 -4.49 -11.25 -5.04
N GLU A 59 -3.77 -10.31 -4.47
CA GLU A 59 -2.47 -10.56 -3.85
C GLU A 59 -2.59 -11.45 -2.61
N VAL A 60 -3.58 -11.22 -1.76
CA VAL A 60 -3.87 -12.10 -0.62
C VAL A 60 -4.10 -13.54 -1.08
N ARG A 61 -4.94 -13.73 -2.10
CA ARG A 61 -5.20 -15.07 -2.66
C ARG A 61 -3.96 -15.69 -3.32
N ALA A 62 -3.06 -14.88 -3.90
CA ALA A 62 -1.81 -15.35 -4.48
C ALA A 62 -0.86 -15.86 -3.39
N LEU A 63 -0.68 -15.10 -2.31
CA LEU A 63 0.12 -15.51 -1.15
C LEU A 63 -0.41 -16.80 -0.52
N GLU A 64 -1.73 -16.92 -0.34
CA GLU A 64 -2.33 -18.12 0.22
C GLU A 64 -2.11 -19.36 -0.63
N ARG A 65 -2.19 -19.23 -1.95
CA ARG A 65 -1.89 -20.34 -2.88
C ARG A 65 -0.41 -20.71 -2.83
N GLU A 66 0.48 -19.71 -2.76
CA GLU A 66 1.91 -19.93 -2.63
C GLU A 66 2.24 -20.69 -1.34
N TRP A 67 1.65 -20.28 -0.23
CA TRP A 67 1.88 -20.90 1.07
C TRP A 67 1.18 -22.27 1.22
N GLY A 68 0.10 -22.54 0.51
CA GLY A 68 -0.63 -23.82 0.51
C GLY A 68 -0.08 -24.85 -0.47
N ALA A 69 0.86 -24.48 -1.35
CA ALA A 69 1.47 -25.40 -2.31
C ALA A 69 2.48 -26.31 -1.59
N PRO A 70 2.33 -27.67 -1.69
CA PRO A 70 3.32 -28.58 -1.12
C PRO A 70 4.67 -28.40 -1.83
N GLY A 71 5.70 -28.02 -1.10
CA GLY A 71 7.09 -28.07 -1.57
C GLY A 71 7.76 -26.73 -1.95
N THR A 72 7.21 -25.57 -1.59
CA THR A 72 7.94 -24.30 -1.74
C THR A 72 8.71 -24.02 -0.46
N PRO A 73 10.07 -24.14 -0.44
CA PRO A 73 10.87 -23.69 0.70
C PRO A 73 10.67 -22.19 0.86
N GLY A 74 10.27 -21.74 2.04
CA GLY A 74 10.27 -20.33 2.39
C GLY A 74 11.67 -19.72 2.16
N PRO A 75 11.80 -18.40 1.88
CA PRO A 75 13.09 -17.77 1.73
C PRO A 75 13.90 -17.99 3.02
N ALA A 76 14.97 -18.76 2.90
CA ALA A 76 15.91 -19.03 3.97
C ALA A 76 16.48 -17.69 4.47
N GLY A 77 16.31 -17.41 5.75
CA GLY A 77 17.07 -16.37 6.44
C GLY A 77 18.57 -16.72 6.36
N PRO A 78 19.46 -15.73 6.51
CA PRO A 78 20.90 -15.97 6.45
C PRO A 78 21.30 -16.96 7.53
N SER A 79 21.78 -18.14 7.10
CA SER A 79 22.45 -19.09 7.99
C SER A 79 23.86 -18.60 8.24
N GLU A 80 24.15 -18.20 9.46
CA GLU A 80 25.52 -18.07 9.96
C GLU A 80 26.14 -19.48 10.08
N GLY A 81 27.35 -19.59 9.51
CA GLY A 81 28.51 -20.35 9.97
C GLY A 81 28.38 -21.85 10.19
N ALA A 82 29.11 -22.60 9.39
CA ALA A 82 29.88 -23.73 9.86
C ALA A 82 31.17 -23.82 9.07
N GLU A 83 32.27 -23.55 9.78
CA GLU A 83 33.64 -23.84 9.39
C GLU A 83 33.88 -25.37 9.39
N GLY A 84 34.81 -25.78 8.51
CA GLY A 84 35.71 -26.89 8.83
C GLY A 84 35.67 -28.10 7.88
N ALA A 85 36.71 -28.22 7.13
CA ALA A 85 37.64 -29.34 7.09
C ALA A 85 38.19 -29.64 5.67
N GLU A 86 39.49 -29.55 5.68
CA GLU A 86 40.54 -29.97 4.77
C GLU A 86 40.36 -31.31 4.02
N GLY A 87 41.02 -31.39 2.86
CA GLY A 87 41.45 -32.68 2.29
C GLY A 87 41.73 -32.65 0.79
N THR A 88 42.86 -32.21 0.37
CA THR A 88 43.98 -32.87 -0.33
C THR A 88 43.73 -33.54 -1.70
N GLU A 89 44.56 -33.07 -2.65
CA GLU A 89 45.40 -33.72 -3.65
C GLU A 89 44.88 -34.08 -5.06
N ARG A 90 45.57 -33.41 -5.99
CA ARG A 90 46.32 -33.90 -7.19
C ARG A 90 45.55 -34.64 -8.30
N ALA A 91 45.73 -34.28 -9.53
CA ALA A 91 46.84 -34.37 -10.45
C ALA A 91 46.44 -33.89 -11.86
N GLU A 92 47.37 -33.18 -12.49
CA GLU A 92 47.78 -33.06 -13.85
C GLU A 92 47.18 -34.05 -14.91
N THR A 93 46.82 -33.60 -16.12
CA THR A 93 47.68 -33.55 -17.32
C THR A 93 46.86 -33.26 -18.60
N GLU A 94 47.44 -32.44 -19.42
CA GLU A 94 47.61 -32.38 -20.88
C GLU A 94 46.51 -32.03 -21.86
N ALA A 95 46.89 -31.14 -22.62
CA ALA A 95 46.72 -30.60 -23.96
C ALA A 95 45.92 -31.44 -24.98
N GLY A 96 45.07 -30.71 -25.73
CA GLY A 96 44.46 -31.20 -26.97
C GLY A 96 43.87 -30.02 -27.74
N ASP A 97 44.64 -29.59 -28.72
CA ASP A 97 44.34 -28.62 -29.78
C ASP A 97 43.17 -29.15 -30.63
N GLY A 98 42.19 -28.30 -31.02
CA GLY A 98 41.10 -28.73 -31.88
C GLY A 98 40.17 -27.58 -32.26
N ASP A 99 40.50 -26.93 -33.32
CA ASP A 99 39.73 -26.05 -34.20
C ASP A 99 38.24 -26.40 -34.32
N GLY A 100 37.34 -25.36 -34.31
CA GLY A 100 35.92 -25.58 -34.59
C GLY A 100 35.03 -24.40 -34.43
N SER A 101 35.13 -23.43 -35.30
CA SER A 101 34.19 -22.33 -35.57
C SER A 101 32.73 -22.79 -35.67
N ALA A 102 32.03 -22.86 -34.53
CA ALA A 102 30.56 -23.00 -34.49
C ALA A 102 29.89 -22.35 -33.28
N GLY A 103 30.63 -21.64 -32.41
CA GLY A 103 30.11 -21.08 -31.15
C GLY A 103 29.59 -19.65 -31.23
N SER A 104 29.70 -18.97 -32.37
CA SER A 104 29.37 -17.53 -32.45
C SER A 104 27.89 -17.21 -32.71
N ARG A 105 27.10 -18.16 -33.20
CA ARG A 105 25.68 -17.91 -33.55
C ARG A 105 24.70 -18.24 -32.41
N GLU A 106 25.12 -18.93 -31.39
CA GLU A 106 24.29 -19.28 -30.23
C GLU A 106 24.39 -18.26 -29.08
N ARG A 107 25.46 -17.45 -29.06
CA ARG A 107 25.62 -16.33 -28.12
C ARG A 107 24.79 -15.09 -28.48
N GLU A 108 24.51 -14.86 -29.76
CA GLU A 108 23.70 -13.72 -30.20
C GLU A 108 22.18 -13.93 -30.00
N ARG A 109 21.71 -15.17 -29.89
CA ARG A 109 20.29 -15.44 -29.58
C ARG A 109 19.93 -15.36 -28.11
N ARG A 110 20.90 -15.31 -27.18
CA ARG A 110 20.69 -15.10 -25.75
C ARG A 110 20.76 -13.63 -25.32
N ALA A 111 21.16 -12.73 -26.19
CA ALA A 111 21.25 -11.30 -25.90
C ALA A 111 19.94 -10.51 -26.14
N GLY A 112 18.82 -11.19 -26.44
CA GLY A 112 17.55 -10.59 -26.75
C GLY A 112 16.45 -10.78 -25.72
N SER A 113 16.73 -11.34 -24.54
CA SER A 113 15.79 -11.22 -23.42
C SER A 113 16.01 -9.88 -22.75
N THR A 114 15.13 -8.92 -23.03
CA THR A 114 14.97 -7.72 -22.21
C THR A 114 14.60 -8.21 -20.82
N ASP A 115 15.61 -8.42 -19.97
CA ASP A 115 15.43 -8.55 -18.53
C ASP A 115 14.82 -7.23 -18.06
N THR A 116 13.49 -7.17 -18.08
CA THR A 116 12.78 -6.17 -17.30
C THR A 116 13.25 -6.39 -15.88
N PRO A 117 13.91 -5.42 -15.22
CA PRO A 117 14.43 -5.60 -13.88
C PRO A 117 13.29 -6.11 -13.01
N ALA A 118 13.45 -7.31 -12.47
CA ALA A 118 12.45 -7.89 -11.57
C ALA A 118 12.17 -6.84 -10.50
N ALA A 119 10.89 -6.50 -10.30
CA ALA A 119 10.48 -5.50 -9.32
C ALA A 119 11.19 -5.79 -7.99
N PRO A 120 11.76 -4.75 -7.33
CA PRO A 120 12.54 -4.95 -6.13
C PRO A 120 11.76 -5.80 -5.12
N ARG A 121 12.41 -6.80 -4.53
CA ARG A 121 11.75 -7.76 -3.61
C ARG A 121 10.99 -7.07 -2.48
N TRP A 122 11.38 -5.87 -2.09
CA TRP A 122 10.73 -5.05 -1.07
C TRP A 122 9.33 -4.52 -1.45
N SER A 123 8.92 -4.55 -2.72
CA SER A 123 7.56 -4.16 -3.14
C SER A 123 6.59 -5.33 -3.24
N ARG A 124 7.04 -6.56 -2.96
CA ARG A 124 6.18 -7.77 -2.94
C ARG A 124 5.58 -7.93 -1.55
N ALA A 125 4.33 -8.30 -1.51
CA ALA A 125 3.69 -8.67 -0.26
C ALA A 125 4.32 -9.98 0.26
N TYR A 126 4.50 -10.07 1.58
CA TYR A 126 5.10 -11.23 2.25
C TYR A 126 4.27 -11.71 3.44
N ALA A 127 3.26 -10.95 3.83
CA ALA A 127 2.36 -11.28 4.92
C ALA A 127 0.93 -10.81 4.61
N VAL A 128 -0.03 -11.34 5.36
CA VAL A 128 -1.44 -10.92 5.32
C VAL A 128 -1.83 -10.42 6.71
N LEU A 129 -2.35 -9.19 6.78
CA LEU A 129 -2.88 -8.61 8.00
C LEU A 129 -4.41 -8.74 8.00
N THR A 130 -4.96 -9.31 9.08
CA THR A 130 -6.40 -9.51 9.28
C THR A 130 -6.86 -8.83 10.57
N ILE A 131 -7.92 -8.04 10.49
CA ILE A 131 -8.58 -7.43 11.65
C ILE A 131 -10.07 -7.81 11.60
N PRO A 132 -10.50 -8.89 12.30
CA PRO A 132 -11.86 -9.45 12.19
C PRO A 132 -12.95 -8.42 12.53
N ARG A 133 -12.74 -7.60 13.56
CA ARG A 133 -13.68 -6.55 13.95
C ARG A 133 -14.02 -5.57 12.82
N LEU A 134 -13.09 -5.35 11.90
CA LEU A 134 -13.25 -4.42 10.79
C LEU A 134 -13.60 -5.13 9.48
N GLY A 135 -13.66 -6.47 9.47
CA GLY A 135 -13.77 -7.25 8.25
C GLY A 135 -12.57 -7.02 7.30
N LEU A 136 -11.45 -6.56 7.84
CA LEU A 136 -10.28 -6.22 7.05
C LEU A 136 -9.38 -7.43 6.86
N ARG A 137 -8.97 -7.64 5.62
CA ARG A 137 -7.94 -8.59 5.22
C ARG A 137 -7.14 -8.00 4.07
N VAL A 138 -5.83 -7.79 4.27
CA VAL A 138 -5.01 -6.96 3.39
C VAL A 138 -3.57 -7.47 3.35
N PRO A 139 -2.88 -7.43 2.18
CA PRO A 139 -1.48 -7.83 2.08
C PRO A 139 -0.57 -6.79 2.73
N VAL A 140 0.53 -7.27 3.30
CA VAL A 140 1.61 -6.46 3.87
C VAL A 140 2.85 -6.59 3.01
N ALA A 141 3.42 -5.45 2.62
CA ALA A 141 4.66 -5.37 1.87
C ALA A 141 5.68 -4.50 2.59
N GLU A 142 6.97 -4.72 2.31
CA GLU A 142 8.05 -3.92 2.89
C GLU A 142 8.05 -2.49 2.34
N GLY A 143 8.18 -1.52 3.23
CA GLY A 143 8.22 -0.09 2.92
C GLY A 143 6.87 0.58 2.94
N VAL A 144 6.88 1.91 3.13
CA VAL A 144 5.69 2.77 3.19
C VAL A 144 5.61 3.74 2.01
N GLY A 145 6.27 3.41 0.91
CA GLY A 145 6.24 4.18 -0.33
C GLY A 145 4.83 4.21 -0.92
N LYS A 146 4.34 5.42 -1.24
CA LYS A 146 2.98 5.56 -1.77
C LYS A 146 2.80 4.78 -3.07
N ARG A 147 3.68 5.02 -4.08
CA ARG A 147 3.57 4.42 -5.42
C ARG A 147 3.70 2.90 -5.38
N ASP A 148 4.66 2.42 -4.61
CA ASP A 148 5.11 1.03 -4.70
C ASP A 148 4.34 0.09 -3.79
N VAL A 149 3.75 0.61 -2.70
CA VAL A 149 3.06 -0.17 -1.67
C VAL A 149 1.66 0.38 -1.40
N LEU A 150 1.56 1.59 -0.81
CA LEU A 150 0.29 2.05 -0.24
C LEU A 150 -0.80 2.28 -1.30
N ASN A 151 -0.45 2.79 -2.49
CA ASN A 151 -1.41 3.04 -3.57
C ASN A 151 -1.88 1.76 -4.27
N LYS A 152 -1.26 0.61 -3.98
CA LYS A 152 -1.77 -0.70 -4.41
C LYS A 152 -2.91 -1.22 -3.51
N GLY A 153 -3.25 -0.49 -2.45
CA GLY A 153 -4.21 -0.92 -1.43
C GLY A 153 -3.58 -1.78 -0.33
N TYR A 154 -2.25 -1.86 -0.29
CA TYR A 154 -1.51 -2.66 0.68
C TYR A 154 -1.25 -1.89 1.97
N VAL A 155 -0.96 -2.63 3.01
CA VAL A 155 -0.36 -2.13 4.23
C VAL A 155 1.16 -2.20 4.08
N GLY A 156 1.84 -1.10 4.38
CA GLY A 156 3.28 -0.99 4.28
C GLY A 156 3.96 -1.20 5.63
N HIS A 157 4.95 -2.08 5.68
CA HIS A 157 5.82 -2.28 6.83
C HIS A 157 6.92 -1.22 6.86
N TYR A 158 7.10 -0.53 7.96
CA TYR A 158 8.16 0.47 8.11
C TYR A 158 9.53 -0.20 8.07
N LYS A 159 10.37 0.19 7.11
CA LYS A 159 11.74 -0.30 7.01
C LYS A 159 12.52 -0.05 8.31
N GLY A 160 13.20 -1.09 8.78
CA GLY A 160 13.96 -1.03 10.03
C GLY A 160 13.14 -1.26 11.30
N SER A 161 11.80 -1.38 11.22
CA SER A 161 11.03 -1.93 12.33
C SER A 161 11.07 -3.47 12.29
N GLN A 162 10.75 -4.11 13.42
CA GLN A 162 10.87 -5.57 13.56
C GLN A 162 9.85 -6.32 12.71
N GLN A 163 10.18 -7.55 12.33
CA GLN A 163 9.27 -8.47 11.68
C GLN A 163 8.20 -8.98 12.65
N PRO A 164 7.06 -9.48 12.15
CA PRO A 164 6.02 -10.04 13.01
C PRO A 164 6.59 -11.08 13.98
N GLY A 165 6.25 -10.96 15.26
CA GLY A 165 6.67 -11.89 16.31
C GLY A 165 8.08 -11.70 16.84
N GLN A 166 8.89 -10.80 16.29
CA GLN A 166 10.20 -10.45 16.87
C GLN A 166 10.04 -9.52 18.07
N ALA A 167 11.00 -9.59 18.99
CA ALA A 167 11.10 -8.64 20.09
C ALA A 167 11.27 -7.22 19.55
N GLY A 168 10.44 -6.30 20.03
CA GLY A 168 10.35 -4.93 19.54
C GLY A 168 8.98 -4.62 18.93
N ASN A 169 8.94 -3.94 17.80
CA ASN A 169 7.70 -3.37 17.25
C ASN A 169 7.57 -3.62 15.75
N PHE A 170 6.62 -4.43 15.37
CA PHE A 170 6.19 -4.57 13.98
C PHE A 170 5.30 -3.38 13.61
N ALA A 171 5.88 -2.37 12.96
CA ALA A 171 5.18 -1.14 12.65
C ALA A 171 4.71 -1.10 11.19
N VAL A 172 3.43 -0.78 10.99
CA VAL A 172 2.81 -0.74 9.66
C VAL A 172 1.97 0.51 9.45
N ALA A 173 1.89 0.93 8.19
CA ALA A 173 1.07 2.06 7.73
C ALA A 173 0.05 1.63 6.68
N GLY A 174 -1.11 2.27 6.67
CA GLY A 174 -2.13 2.10 5.63
C GLY A 174 -2.88 3.39 5.32
N HIS A 175 -3.37 3.51 4.10
CA HIS A 175 -4.22 4.63 3.72
C HIS A 175 -5.54 4.66 4.51
N ARG A 176 -6.04 5.88 4.78
CA ARG A 176 -7.34 6.08 5.45
C ARG A 176 -8.46 6.40 4.47
N ASN A 177 -8.17 7.17 3.41
CA ASN A 177 -9.20 7.83 2.60
C ASN A 177 -9.14 7.48 1.11
N THR A 178 -8.14 6.71 0.68
CA THR A 178 -7.87 6.45 -0.73
C THR A 178 -7.27 5.06 -0.93
N HIS A 179 -7.26 4.57 -2.18
CA HIS A 179 -6.58 3.36 -2.58
C HIS A 179 -6.92 2.13 -1.71
N GLY A 180 -8.19 1.81 -1.63
CA GLY A 180 -8.69 0.67 -0.86
C GLY A 180 -8.94 0.97 0.62
N GLU A 181 -8.40 2.07 1.15
CA GLU A 181 -8.66 2.58 2.51
C GLU A 181 -8.47 1.54 3.63
N PRO A 182 -7.38 0.74 3.62
CA PRO A 182 -7.27 -0.41 4.53
C PRO A 182 -7.38 -0.01 6.01
N PHE A 183 -6.90 1.19 6.36
CA PHE A 183 -6.94 1.67 7.74
C PHE A 183 -8.00 2.76 8.01
N ARG A 184 -9.05 2.81 7.18
CA ARG A 184 -10.14 3.79 7.36
C ARG A 184 -10.73 3.76 8.76
N TYR A 185 -10.99 2.56 9.28
CA TYR A 185 -11.74 2.35 10.51
C TYR A 185 -10.93 1.84 11.70
N ILE A 186 -9.58 1.93 11.67
CA ILE A 186 -8.78 1.51 12.83
C ILE A 186 -9.05 2.34 14.09
N ASN A 187 -9.65 3.52 13.96
CA ASN A 187 -10.15 4.32 15.08
C ASN A 187 -11.31 3.66 15.85
N ARG A 188 -11.94 2.62 15.30
CA ARG A 188 -13.03 1.86 15.95
C ARG A 188 -12.51 0.67 16.76
N LEU A 189 -11.21 0.41 16.70
CA LEU A 189 -10.58 -0.66 17.47
C LEU A 189 -10.61 -0.32 18.97
N ARG A 190 -10.81 -1.36 19.78
CA ARG A 190 -10.89 -1.28 21.23
C ARG A 190 -9.82 -2.18 21.86
N PRO A 191 -9.37 -1.91 23.07
CA PRO A 191 -8.53 -2.85 23.81
C PRO A 191 -9.15 -4.25 23.84
N GLY A 192 -8.31 -5.27 23.52
CA GLY A 192 -8.71 -6.67 23.38
C GLY A 192 -9.06 -7.10 21.95
N ASP A 193 -9.34 -6.18 21.02
CA ASP A 193 -9.57 -6.55 19.61
C ASP A 193 -8.36 -7.25 19.00
N THR A 194 -8.60 -8.23 18.15
CA THR A 194 -7.57 -9.05 17.55
C THR A 194 -7.04 -8.43 16.26
N VAL A 195 -5.70 -8.38 16.13
CA VAL A 195 -4.97 -8.15 14.90
C VAL A 195 -4.12 -9.38 14.63
N ARG A 196 -4.34 -10.05 13.49
CA ARG A 196 -3.60 -11.23 13.08
C ARG A 196 -2.68 -10.87 11.93
N VAL A 197 -1.46 -11.35 11.98
CA VAL A 197 -0.48 -11.26 10.89
C VAL A 197 -0.06 -12.67 10.51
N GLU A 198 -0.29 -13.05 9.26
CA GLU A 198 0.03 -14.37 8.71
C GLU A 198 1.21 -14.22 7.75
N THR A 199 2.21 -15.08 7.90
CA THR A 199 3.36 -15.22 6.99
C THR A 199 3.39 -16.63 6.42
N ALA A 200 4.35 -16.94 5.55
CA ALA A 200 4.55 -18.30 5.04
C ALA A 200 4.81 -19.30 6.15
N SER A 201 5.43 -18.91 7.26
CA SER A 201 5.91 -19.82 8.33
C SER A 201 5.07 -19.81 9.60
N ALA A 202 4.33 -18.74 9.89
CA ALA A 202 3.63 -18.62 11.17
C ALA A 202 2.46 -17.63 11.14
N VAL A 203 1.59 -17.76 12.13
CA VAL A 203 0.48 -16.86 12.42
C VAL A 203 0.74 -16.17 13.76
N PHE A 204 0.82 -14.84 13.74
CA PHE A 204 1.03 -13.99 14.89
C PHE A 204 -0.27 -13.31 15.28
N THR A 205 -0.70 -13.46 16.52
CA THR A 205 -1.94 -12.86 17.03
C THR A 205 -1.61 -11.80 18.06
N TYR A 206 -1.94 -10.55 17.76
CA TYR A 206 -1.82 -9.42 18.65
C TYR A 206 -3.18 -9.02 19.19
N ALA A 207 -3.23 -8.53 20.43
CA ALA A 207 -4.40 -7.86 20.96
C ALA A 207 -4.14 -6.34 21.02
N VAL A 208 -5.08 -5.56 20.50
CA VAL A 208 -5.08 -4.11 20.66
C VAL A 208 -5.02 -3.76 22.14
N ASP A 209 -4.19 -2.80 22.50
CA ASP A 209 -3.96 -2.39 23.90
C ASP A 209 -4.22 -0.87 24.08
N ARG A 210 -3.68 -0.04 23.18
CA ARG A 210 -3.73 1.43 23.31
C ARG A 210 -4.00 2.10 21.98
N THR A 211 -4.63 3.27 22.06
CA THR A 211 -4.85 4.13 20.87
C THR A 211 -4.43 5.55 21.19
N LEU A 212 -3.63 6.16 20.29
CA LEU A 212 -3.32 7.58 20.29
C LEU A 212 -4.12 8.23 19.15
N PRO A 213 -5.23 8.94 19.45
CA PRO A 213 -6.17 9.41 18.44
C PRO A 213 -5.57 10.42 17.45
N ARG A 214 -4.56 11.18 17.91
CA ARG A 214 -3.92 12.22 17.10
C ARG A 214 -2.52 12.54 17.61
N THR A 215 -1.54 12.45 16.70
CA THR A 215 -0.19 12.93 16.93
C THR A 215 0.38 13.58 15.65
N SER A 216 1.57 14.18 15.74
CA SER A 216 2.27 14.76 14.60
C SER A 216 2.65 13.68 13.57
N ALA A 217 2.68 14.05 12.30
CA ALA A 217 3.24 13.20 11.24
C ALA A 217 4.73 12.89 11.42
N ARG A 218 5.43 13.69 12.25
CA ARG A 218 6.87 13.55 12.56
C ARG A 218 7.13 12.85 13.89
N ASP A 219 6.12 12.33 14.56
CA ASP A 219 6.25 11.59 15.82
C ASP A 219 6.82 10.19 15.55
N GLY A 220 8.14 10.11 15.36
CA GLY A 220 8.84 8.87 15.03
C GLY A 220 8.80 7.84 16.17
N GLY A 221 8.77 8.29 17.43
CA GLY A 221 8.76 7.39 18.58
C GLY A 221 7.58 6.41 18.61
N VAL A 222 6.51 6.69 17.90
CA VAL A 222 5.35 5.77 17.81
C VAL A 222 5.65 4.44 17.11
N ILE A 223 6.74 4.38 16.34
CA ILE A 223 7.19 3.19 15.60
C ILE A 223 8.52 2.61 16.13
N ASP A 224 9.10 3.18 17.19
CA ASP A 224 10.31 2.67 17.81
C ASP A 224 10.14 1.22 18.33
N PRO A 225 11.22 0.49 18.59
CA PRO A 225 11.17 -0.87 19.17
C PRO A 225 10.36 -0.96 20.47
N VAL A 226 10.43 0.08 21.32
CA VAL A 226 9.53 0.31 22.46
C VAL A 226 8.67 1.53 22.09
N PRO A 227 7.50 1.32 21.43
CA PRO A 227 6.79 2.42 20.81
C PRO A 227 6.18 3.38 21.84
N ARG A 228 6.56 4.65 21.72
CA ARG A 228 6.10 5.72 22.60
C ARG A 228 6.09 7.05 21.87
N SER A 229 5.00 7.80 21.99
CA SER A 229 4.92 9.11 21.38
C SER A 229 5.93 10.08 22.02
N THR A 230 6.75 10.74 21.20
CA THR A 230 7.64 11.83 21.62
C THR A 230 6.86 13.13 21.80
N VAL A 231 5.72 13.29 21.12
CA VAL A 231 4.84 14.48 21.19
C VAL A 231 3.88 14.39 22.38
N ARG A 232 3.47 13.16 22.73
CA ARG A 232 2.57 12.87 23.86
C ARG A 232 3.11 11.72 24.71
N PRO A 233 4.11 11.96 25.56
CA PRO A 233 4.86 10.91 26.26
C PRO A 233 4.05 10.02 27.20
N SER A 234 2.82 10.42 27.56
CA SER A 234 1.88 9.56 28.32
C SER A 234 1.31 8.40 27.49
N TYR A 235 1.43 8.44 26.15
CA TYR A 235 0.98 7.38 25.25
C TYR A 235 2.15 6.52 24.78
N GLY A 236 1.96 5.20 24.86
CA GLY A 236 2.93 4.21 24.43
C GLY A 236 3.41 3.33 25.59
N TYR A 237 4.60 2.76 25.43
CA TYR A 237 5.20 1.81 26.37
C TYR A 237 6.54 2.31 26.89
N SER A 238 6.97 1.72 28.01
CA SER A 238 8.27 2.02 28.66
C SER A 238 9.12 0.77 28.85
N GLN A 239 8.60 -0.41 28.52
CA GLN A 239 9.30 -1.68 28.68
C GLN A 239 9.48 -2.36 27.33
N PRO A 240 10.59 -3.08 27.11
CA PRO A 240 10.73 -3.98 25.96
C PRO A 240 9.59 -5.00 25.91
N GLY A 241 9.22 -5.42 24.70
CA GLY A 241 8.12 -6.36 24.51
C GLY A 241 7.98 -6.74 23.03
N TYR A 242 6.83 -7.32 22.67
CA TYR A 242 6.48 -7.72 21.32
C TYR A 242 5.25 -6.93 20.89
N TYR A 243 5.47 -5.88 20.13
CA TYR A 243 4.44 -4.90 19.79
C TYR A 243 4.06 -4.95 18.33
N ILE A 244 2.86 -4.46 18.04
CA ILE A 244 2.43 -4.06 16.72
C ILE A 244 1.97 -2.61 16.75
N THR A 245 2.32 -1.83 15.74
CA THR A 245 1.84 -0.45 15.56
C THR A 245 1.12 -0.32 14.23
N LEU A 246 -0.12 0.14 14.26
CA LEU A 246 -0.90 0.51 13.08
C LEU A 246 -0.96 2.03 12.98
N THR A 247 -0.54 2.61 11.86
CA THR A 247 -0.56 4.07 11.65
C THR A 247 -1.38 4.45 10.43
N THR A 248 -2.16 5.53 10.54
CA THR A 248 -2.89 6.11 9.41
C THR A 248 -3.04 7.62 9.55
N CYS A 249 -3.51 8.28 8.50
CA CYS A 249 -3.81 9.72 8.54
C CYS A 249 -5.05 10.03 9.39
N THR A 250 -5.11 11.22 9.98
CA THR A 250 -6.28 11.72 10.72
C THR A 250 -6.31 13.25 10.72
N PRO A 251 -7.49 13.93 10.77
CA PRO A 251 -8.85 13.41 10.55
C PRO A 251 -9.06 12.75 9.18
N GLU A 252 -10.24 12.17 8.95
CA GLU A 252 -10.62 11.69 7.61
C GLU A 252 -10.49 12.82 6.58
N TYR A 253 -10.12 12.47 5.35
CA TYR A 253 -9.90 13.38 4.22
C TYR A 253 -8.75 14.39 4.41
N THR A 254 -7.92 14.21 5.44
CA THR A 254 -6.70 15.00 5.66
C THR A 254 -5.47 14.11 5.83
N SER A 255 -4.27 14.72 5.75
CA SER A 255 -3.01 14.04 6.03
C SER A 255 -2.17 14.76 7.10
N THR A 256 -2.80 15.69 7.84
CA THR A 256 -2.12 16.60 8.78
C THR A 256 -1.52 15.86 9.97
N TYR A 257 -2.30 14.95 10.55
CA TYR A 257 -1.91 14.20 11.75
C TYR A 257 -1.89 12.70 11.50
N ARG A 258 -1.45 11.94 12.51
CA ARG A 258 -1.50 10.47 12.52
C ARG A 258 -2.37 9.98 13.67
N LEU A 259 -3.17 8.97 13.38
CA LEU A 259 -3.81 8.08 14.33
C LEU A 259 -2.93 6.85 14.48
N VAL A 260 -2.69 6.43 15.71
CA VAL A 260 -1.85 5.27 16.03
C VAL A 260 -2.62 4.32 16.93
N VAL A 261 -2.59 3.03 16.59
CA VAL A 261 -3.12 1.94 17.41
C VAL A 261 -2.00 0.98 17.71
N TRP A 262 -1.82 0.64 18.99
CA TRP A 262 -0.83 -0.31 19.44
C TRP A 262 -1.47 -1.60 19.96
N GLY A 263 -0.77 -2.70 19.77
CA GLY A 263 -1.14 -3.99 20.33
C GLY A 263 0.07 -4.75 20.83
N LYS A 264 -0.19 -5.80 21.63
CA LYS A 264 0.79 -6.71 22.18
C LYS A 264 0.60 -8.11 21.63
N LEU A 265 1.67 -8.81 21.33
CA LEU A 265 1.64 -10.21 20.92
C LEU A 265 1.00 -11.07 22.03
N ARG A 266 0.07 -11.91 21.64
CA ARG A 266 -0.62 -12.87 22.52
C ARG A 266 -0.20 -14.30 22.21
N SER A 267 -0.05 -14.64 20.94
CA SER A 267 0.35 -15.97 20.53
C SER A 267 1.06 -15.96 19.18
N MET A 268 1.93 -16.93 19.01
CA MET A 268 2.56 -17.29 17.75
C MET A 268 2.29 -18.79 17.52
N LYS A 269 1.81 -19.15 16.34
CA LYS A 269 1.56 -20.52 15.95
C LYS A 269 2.28 -20.79 14.62
N PRO A 270 3.12 -21.81 14.54
CA PRO A 270 3.65 -22.27 13.24
C PRO A 270 2.51 -22.60 12.28
N ARG A 271 2.75 -22.44 11.00
CA ARG A 271 1.80 -22.76 9.94
C ARG A 271 1.98 -24.20 9.45
#